data_be41309707f9b96826d007274874d7f5
#
_entry.id   be41309707f9b96826d007274874d7f5
#
_cell.length_a   1.000
_cell.length_b   1.000
_cell.length_c   1.000
_cell.angle_alpha   90.00
_cell.angle_beta   90.00
_cell.angle_gamma   90.00
#
_symmetry.space_group_name_H-M   'P 1'
#
loop_
_entity.id
_entity.type
_entity.pdbx_description
1 polymer ?
#
loop_
_entity_poly.entity_id
_entity_poly.type
_entity_poly.pdbx_seq_one_letter_code
_entity_poly.pdbx_strand_id
1 'polypeptide(L)'
;MLIEFAQELNQILIEVETLRRENEKLKVEKETFNSQLVEVNRTLNMALEDKATLEAEVVNLNATIENLRTENQSLNNRITELENQILEQVNLEELRAIVEELKTLINE
;
A
#
# COMPACT_ATOMS: atom_id res chain seq x y z
N MET A 1 46.86 -42.40 47.21
CA MET A 1 46.43 -42.88 45.91
C MET A 1 44.91 -43.06 45.82
N LEU A 2 44.30 -43.85 46.68
CA LEU A 2 42.86 -44.07 46.65
C LEU A 2 42.05 -42.83 46.89
N ILE A 3 42.51 -41.97 47.80
CA ILE A 3 41.86 -40.72 48.12
C ILE A 3 41.89 -39.74 46.94
N GLU A 4 43.06 -39.63 46.29
CA GLU A 4 43.23 -38.78 45.11
C GLU A 4 42.36 -39.27 43.93
N PHE A 5 42.32 -40.59 43.72
CA PHE A 5 41.50 -41.20 42.70
C PHE A 5 40.01 -40.93 42.96
N ALA A 6 39.57 -41.06 44.20
CA ALA A 6 38.19 -40.79 44.59
C ALA A 6 37.83 -39.31 44.38
N GLN A 7 38.78 -38.39 44.66
CA GLN A 7 38.59 -36.97 44.44
C GLN A 7 38.47 -36.63 42.93
N GLU A 8 39.32 -37.23 42.12
CA GLU A 8 39.28 -37.04 40.66
C GLU A 8 37.99 -37.58 40.09
N LEU A 9 37.54 -38.76 40.52
CA LEU A 9 36.27 -39.35 40.08
C LEU A 9 35.08 -38.43 40.48
N ASN A 10 35.09 -37.93 41.67
CA ASN A 10 34.05 -37.00 42.13
C ASN A 10 34.06 -35.71 41.31
N GLN A 11 35.21 -35.18 40.96
CA GLN A 11 35.35 -34.02 40.10
C GLN A 11 34.77 -34.27 38.73
N ILE A 12 35.04 -35.41 38.13
CA ILE A 12 34.49 -35.83 36.83
C ILE A 12 32.94 -35.94 36.91
N LEU A 13 32.40 -36.52 37.99
CA LEU A 13 30.99 -36.66 38.16
C LEU A 13 30.28 -35.27 38.25
N ILE A 14 30.91 -34.31 38.93
CA ILE A 14 30.39 -32.94 39.02
C ILE A 14 30.37 -32.30 37.62
N GLU A 15 31.46 -32.44 36.87
CA GLU A 15 31.58 -31.93 35.51
C GLU A 15 30.51 -32.54 34.57
N VAL A 16 30.31 -33.85 34.66
CA VAL A 16 29.30 -34.56 33.87
C VAL A 16 27.88 -34.04 34.19
N GLU A 17 27.58 -33.83 35.47
CA GLU A 17 26.28 -33.25 35.90
C GLU A 17 26.12 -31.84 35.41
N THR A 18 27.15 -31.02 35.46
CA THR A 18 27.12 -29.64 34.99
C THR A 18 26.83 -29.61 33.48
N LEU A 19 27.56 -30.44 32.70
CA LEU A 19 27.38 -30.56 31.25
C LEU A 19 25.99 -31.07 30.88
N ARG A 20 25.45 -32.00 31.66
CA ARG A 20 24.09 -32.51 31.46
C ARG A 20 23.05 -31.40 31.63
N ARG A 21 23.18 -30.60 32.66
CA ARG A 21 22.28 -29.44 32.92
C ARG A 21 22.39 -28.40 31.83
N GLU A 22 23.60 -28.08 31.42
CA GLU A 22 23.82 -27.14 30.31
C GLU A 22 23.21 -27.65 29.01
N ASN A 23 23.38 -28.98 28.75
CA ASN A 23 22.83 -29.60 27.58
C ASN A 23 21.29 -29.54 27.55
N GLU A 24 20.63 -29.80 28.68
CA GLU A 24 19.18 -29.69 28.79
C GLU A 24 18.73 -28.23 28.60
N LYS A 25 19.45 -27.29 29.19
CA LYS A 25 19.18 -25.87 29.02
C LYS A 25 19.27 -25.44 27.55
N LEU A 26 20.34 -25.86 26.87
CA LEU A 26 20.57 -25.58 25.45
C LEU A 26 19.49 -26.20 24.56
N LYS A 27 19.02 -27.40 24.90
CA LYS A 27 17.90 -28.02 24.19
C LYS A 27 16.63 -27.17 24.27
N VAL A 28 16.30 -26.72 25.47
CA VAL A 28 15.11 -25.88 25.68
C VAL A 28 15.24 -24.55 24.93
N GLU A 29 16.40 -23.93 24.99
CA GLU A 29 16.69 -22.69 24.24
C GLU A 29 16.55 -22.91 22.75
N LYS A 30 17.09 -24.03 22.24
CA LYS A 30 16.97 -24.37 20.81
C LYS A 30 15.51 -24.54 20.39
N GLU A 31 14.71 -25.22 21.17
CA GLU A 31 13.28 -25.40 20.88
C GLU A 31 12.54 -24.05 20.89
N THR A 32 12.87 -23.19 21.84
CA THR A 32 12.31 -21.85 21.94
C THR A 32 12.66 -21.02 20.71
N PHE A 33 13.93 -21.02 20.30
CA PHE A 33 14.37 -20.29 19.10
C PHE A 33 13.76 -20.84 17.83
N ASN A 34 13.63 -22.16 17.72
CA ASN A 34 12.95 -22.77 16.57
C ASN A 34 11.49 -22.34 16.48
N SER A 35 10.79 -22.30 17.61
CA SER A 35 9.39 -21.82 17.66
C SER A 35 9.29 -20.36 17.26
N GLN A 36 10.22 -19.52 17.74
CA GLN A 36 10.29 -18.11 17.38
C GLN A 36 10.57 -17.93 15.89
N LEU A 37 11.48 -18.74 15.35
CA LEU A 37 11.82 -18.71 13.93
C LEU A 37 10.62 -19.06 13.05
N VAL A 38 9.87 -20.11 13.42
CA VAL A 38 8.63 -20.49 12.72
C VAL A 38 7.62 -19.34 12.74
N GLU A 39 7.46 -18.71 13.89
CA GLU A 39 6.52 -17.58 14.04
C GLU A 39 6.94 -16.37 13.20
N VAL A 40 8.23 -16.03 13.21
CA VAL A 40 8.78 -14.94 12.40
C VAL A 40 8.60 -15.22 10.91
N ASN A 41 8.88 -16.44 10.47
CA ASN A 41 8.70 -16.84 9.06
C ASN A 41 7.24 -16.74 8.64
N ARG A 42 6.33 -17.16 9.51
CA ARG A 42 4.89 -17.05 9.25
C ARG A 42 4.49 -15.58 9.10
N THR A 43 4.92 -14.73 10.01
CA THR A 43 4.64 -13.30 9.97
C THR A 43 5.22 -12.66 8.70
N LEU A 44 6.44 -13.05 8.32
CA LEU A 44 7.07 -12.57 7.10
C LEU A 44 6.27 -12.97 5.86
N ASN A 45 5.82 -14.22 5.78
CA ASN A 45 5.02 -14.69 4.65
C ASN A 45 3.70 -13.91 4.54
N MET A 46 3.03 -13.67 5.67
CA MET A 46 1.81 -12.86 5.69
C MET A 46 2.08 -11.43 5.23
N ALA A 47 3.18 -10.83 5.67
CA ALA A 47 3.56 -9.48 5.25
C ALA A 47 3.89 -9.42 3.75
N LEU A 48 4.51 -10.46 3.20
CA LEU A 48 4.79 -10.55 1.77
C LEU A 48 3.52 -10.68 0.94
N GLU A 49 2.54 -11.43 1.43
CA GLU A 49 1.22 -11.54 0.78
C GLU A 49 0.49 -10.19 0.80
N ASP A 50 0.48 -9.52 1.93
CA ASP A 50 -0.11 -8.19 2.08
C ASP A 50 0.55 -7.19 1.15
N LYS A 51 1.87 -7.23 1.06
CA LYS A 51 2.64 -6.38 0.14
C LYS A 51 2.21 -6.61 -1.31
N ALA A 52 2.08 -7.86 -1.73
CA ALA A 52 1.66 -8.20 -3.09
C ALA A 52 0.25 -7.68 -3.38
N THR A 53 -0.66 -7.82 -2.42
CA THR A 53 -2.03 -7.31 -2.54
C THR A 53 -2.04 -5.79 -2.67
N LEU A 54 -1.26 -5.09 -1.83
CA LEU A 54 -1.17 -3.64 -1.88
C LEU A 54 -0.54 -3.15 -3.18
N GLU A 55 0.47 -3.82 -3.70
CA GLU A 55 1.07 -3.50 -5.00
C GLU A 55 0.05 -3.61 -6.14
N ALA A 56 -0.78 -4.66 -6.11
CA ALA A 56 -1.86 -4.84 -7.09
C ALA A 56 -2.90 -3.72 -6.98
N GLU A 57 -3.27 -3.34 -5.75
CA GLU A 57 -4.20 -2.21 -5.53
C GLU A 57 -3.63 -0.89 -6.04
N VAL A 58 -2.34 -0.64 -5.84
CA VAL A 58 -1.67 0.57 -6.34
C VAL A 58 -1.72 0.61 -7.87
N VAL A 59 -1.47 -0.51 -8.54
CA VAL A 59 -1.56 -0.59 -10.00
C VAL A 59 -2.97 -0.25 -10.47
N ASN A 60 -3.99 -0.82 -9.84
CA ASN A 60 -5.39 -0.55 -10.18
C ASN A 60 -5.79 0.90 -9.92
N LEU A 61 -5.35 1.46 -8.80
CA LEU A 61 -5.61 2.87 -8.48
C LEU A 61 -4.95 3.81 -9.47
N ASN A 62 -3.72 3.52 -9.88
CA ASN A 62 -3.02 4.32 -10.90
C ASN A 62 -3.76 4.28 -12.24
N ALA A 63 -4.27 3.12 -12.64
CA ALA A 63 -5.09 3.00 -13.85
C ALA A 63 -6.37 3.82 -13.74
N THR A 64 -7.04 3.79 -12.59
CA THR A 64 -8.24 4.59 -12.32
C THR A 64 -7.93 6.08 -12.39
N ILE A 65 -6.81 6.51 -11.81
CA ILE A 65 -6.36 7.92 -11.87
C ILE A 65 -6.17 8.37 -13.31
N GLU A 66 -5.52 7.56 -14.13
CA GLU A 66 -5.31 7.90 -15.55
C GLU A 66 -6.62 8.01 -16.30
N ASN A 67 -7.56 7.09 -16.06
CA ASN A 67 -8.89 7.15 -16.66
C ASN A 67 -9.64 8.41 -16.25
N LEU A 68 -9.60 8.75 -14.96
CA LEU A 68 -10.25 9.95 -14.44
C LEU A 68 -9.62 11.23 -15.00
N ARG A 69 -8.32 11.26 -15.19
CA ARG A 69 -7.63 12.39 -15.83
C ARG A 69 -8.10 12.58 -17.26
N THR A 70 -8.22 11.49 -18.00
CA THR A 70 -8.71 11.53 -19.39
C THR A 70 -10.15 12.01 -19.45
N GLU A 71 -11.01 11.50 -18.56
CA GLU A 71 -12.40 11.97 -18.48
C GLU A 71 -12.48 13.44 -18.11
N ASN A 72 -11.69 13.88 -17.14
CA ASN A 72 -11.65 15.29 -16.75
C ASN A 72 -11.22 16.19 -17.91
N GLN A 73 -10.22 15.78 -18.66
CA GLN A 73 -9.77 16.55 -19.82
C GLN A 73 -10.88 16.61 -20.88
N SER A 74 -11.54 15.49 -21.14
CA SER A 74 -12.67 15.43 -22.07
C SER A 74 -13.83 16.33 -21.62
N LEU A 75 -14.17 16.30 -20.33
CA LEU A 75 -15.22 17.14 -19.75
C LEU A 75 -14.85 18.62 -19.83
N ASN A 76 -13.61 18.99 -19.55
CA ASN A 76 -13.15 20.37 -19.67
C ASN A 76 -13.25 20.87 -21.11
N ASN A 77 -12.88 20.05 -22.09
CA ASN A 77 -13.02 20.37 -23.50
C ASN A 77 -14.50 20.56 -23.86
N ARG A 78 -15.37 19.70 -23.35
CA ARG A 78 -16.81 19.82 -23.59
C ARG A 78 -17.38 21.09 -22.97
N ILE A 79 -16.96 21.43 -21.77
CA ILE A 79 -17.35 22.70 -21.12
C ILE A 79 -16.95 23.88 -21.97
N THR A 80 -15.73 23.91 -22.49
CA THR A 80 -15.24 24.97 -23.38
C THR A 80 -16.09 25.06 -24.64
N GLU A 81 -16.42 23.94 -25.29
CA GLU A 81 -17.31 23.92 -26.46
C GLU A 81 -18.68 24.48 -26.13
N LEU A 82 -19.28 24.07 -25.03
CA LEU A 82 -20.60 24.55 -24.61
C LEU A 82 -20.59 26.04 -24.28
N GLU A 83 -19.56 26.52 -23.60
CA GLU A 83 -19.37 27.95 -23.31
C GLU A 83 -19.33 28.76 -24.60
N ASN A 84 -18.57 28.29 -25.61
CA ASN A 84 -18.49 28.94 -26.90
C ASN A 84 -19.83 28.94 -27.65
N GLN A 85 -20.57 27.83 -27.61
CA GLN A 85 -21.91 27.75 -28.20
C GLN A 85 -22.89 28.69 -27.54
N ILE A 86 -22.86 28.78 -26.21
CA ILE A 86 -23.71 29.73 -25.46
C ILE A 86 -23.38 31.15 -25.86
N LEU A 87 -22.08 31.49 -25.92
CA LEU A 87 -21.65 32.83 -26.28
C LEU A 87 -22.12 33.20 -27.70
N GLU A 88 -22.01 32.32 -28.68
CA GLU A 88 -22.48 32.50 -30.04
C GLU A 88 -23.98 32.72 -30.07
N GLN A 89 -24.73 31.94 -29.33
CA GLN A 89 -26.20 32.05 -29.27
C GLN A 89 -26.64 33.34 -28.65
N VAL A 90 -26.01 33.78 -27.58
CA VAL A 90 -26.28 35.07 -26.94
C VAL A 90 -25.99 36.21 -27.92
N ASN A 91 -24.88 36.19 -28.63
CA ASN A 91 -24.54 37.18 -29.64
C ASN A 91 -25.54 37.22 -30.77
N LEU A 92 -26.06 36.11 -31.27
CA LEU A 92 -27.10 36.04 -32.29
C LEU A 92 -28.41 36.62 -31.80
N GLU A 93 -28.83 36.37 -30.56
CA GLU A 93 -30.04 36.92 -29.99
C GLU A 93 -29.94 38.44 -29.83
N GLU A 94 -28.81 38.96 -29.37
CA GLU A 94 -28.55 40.40 -29.30
C GLU A 94 -28.64 41.06 -30.65
N LEU A 95 -28.03 40.44 -31.67
CA LEU A 95 -28.09 40.95 -33.02
C LEU A 95 -29.51 40.95 -33.60
N ARG A 96 -30.28 39.92 -33.33
CA ARG A 96 -31.71 39.88 -33.70
C ARG A 96 -32.49 41.00 -33.07
N ALA A 97 -32.26 41.25 -31.80
CA ALA A 97 -32.96 42.35 -31.07
C ALA A 97 -32.65 43.69 -31.71
N ILE A 98 -31.38 43.93 -32.09
CA ILE A 98 -30.96 45.17 -32.75
C ILE A 98 -31.65 45.31 -34.12
N VAL A 99 -31.70 44.22 -34.90
CA VAL A 99 -32.36 44.24 -36.21
C VAL A 99 -33.84 44.56 -36.09
N GLU A 100 -34.54 44.01 -35.10
CA GLU A 100 -35.95 44.27 -34.84
C GLU A 100 -36.17 45.73 -34.45
N GLU A 101 -35.32 46.32 -33.61
CA GLU A 101 -35.38 47.73 -33.26
C GLU A 101 -35.19 48.62 -34.48
N LEU A 102 -34.24 48.31 -35.35
CA LEU A 102 -34.02 49.03 -36.59
C LEU A 102 -35.23 49.00 -37.54
N LYS A 103 -35.85 47.81 -37.68
CA LYS A 103 -37.08 47.67 -38.47
C LYS A 103 -38.20 48.55 -37.94
N THR A 104 -38.40 48.61 -36.63
CA THR A 104 -39.38 49.42 -36.00
C THR A 104 -39.14 50.89 -36.29
N LEU A 105 -37.88 51.35 -36.17
CA LEU A 105 -37.51 52.74 -36.46
C LEU A 105 -37.71 53.12 -37.94
N ILE A 106 -37.43 52.24 -38.86
CA ILE A 106 -37.63 52.47 -40.29
C ILE A 106 -39.10 52.57 -40.65
N ASN A 107 -39.97 51.82 -40.00
CA ASN A 107 -41.40 51.80 -40.29
C ASN A 107 -42.20 52.93 -39.61
N GLU A 108 -41.54 53.66 -38.72
CA GLU A 108 -42.14 54.90 -38.17
C GLU A 108 -42.04 56.01 -39.21
#